data_fdda26ad63afa5d610ea0918339cd016
#
_entry.id   fdda26ad63afa5d610ea0918339cd016
#
_cell.length_a   1.000
_cell.length_b   1.000
_cell.length_c   1.000
_cell.angle_alpha   90.00
_cell.angle_beta   90.00
_cell.angle_gamma   90.00
#
_symmetry.space_group_name_H-M   'P 1'
#
loop_
_entity.id
_entity.type
_entity.pdbx_description
1 polymer ?
#
loop_
_entity_poly.entity_id
_entity_poly.type
_entity_poly.pdbx_seq_one_letter_code
_entity_poly.pdbx_strand_id
1 'polypeptide(L)'
;MSQPVRIRRALLSVSDKRGLPELARALHDLGVELISTGGTARLLQDCGLPVRSVDELTGVPEMMDGRVKTLHPAVHGALLGRAGVDDAVMAAHGIAPIDLLVLNLYPFEQVARQPDATLDALIENIDIGGPAMLRSAAKNHARVAVATDPDQYPALIDTLQRNDGHVGADTRWRLAVAAFQRVAAYDAAIADTLGSLQPDGSRTLFPTQANGSFVKVMDLRYGENPHQQAAFYRDLHPAPGSLATFRQVQGKALSYNNIADADAAWECVRQFDAPACVIVKHANPSGVAVGSDTLQAYEHAYATDPTSAFGGIIAFNRPVDATTMATLLERQFVEVIIAPGYADDALSHAAGKANVRLLRIDHADAARPAFFIDIKRVNSGLLMQTADQHAVSRDALRVVTRVAPTDAQFDDLLFAWQVAKFVKSNAIVYAKDRRTIGIGAGQMSRVVSAKIAVLKADEAGLPVAGAVMASDAFFPFRDGIDAAAAAGIAAVIQPGGSLRDAEVITAADAHGMAMVFTGIRHFRH
;
A
#
# COMPACT_ATOMS: atom_id res chain seq x y z
N MET A 1 9.13 20.50 -31.37
CA MET A 1 9.62 20.47 -29.96
C MET A 1 10.23 21.84 -29.64
N SER A 2 9.93 22.42 -28.48
CA SER A 2 10.53 23.69 -28.07
C SER A 2 12.03 23.53 -27.84
N GLN A 3 12.82 24.58 -28.13
CA GLN A 3 14.28 24.56 -27.98
C GLN A 3 14.70 24.37 -26.49
N PRO A 4 15.91 23.87 -26.20
CA PRO A 4 16.47 23.90 -24.86
C PRO A 4 16.50 25.33 -24.31
N VAL A 5 16.21 25.51 -23.04
CA VAL A 5 16.21 26.82 -22.36
C VAL A 5 17.41 26.88 -21.43
N ARG A 6 18.23 27.94 -21.59
CA ARG A 6 19.30 28.23 -20.65
C ARG A 6 18.72 28.84 -19.37
N ILE A 7 19.08 28.30 -18.24
CA ILE A 7 18.70 28.83 -16.95
C ILE A 7 19.62 30.00 -16.62
N ARG A 8 19.06 31.19 -16.48
CA ARG A 8 19.78 32.42 -16.12
C ARG A 8 19.36 32.93 -14.76
N ARG A 9 18.13 32.63 -14.36
CA ARG A 9 17.52 33.09 -13.11
C ARG A 9 16.69 31.99 -12.49
N ALA A 10 16.93 31.69 -11.21
CA ALA A 10 16.22 30.69 -10.44
C ALA A 10 15.57 31.29 -9.18
N LEU A 11 14.29 30.97 -8.96
CA LEU A 11 13.60 31.25 -7.70
C LEU A 11 13.57 29.98 -6.84
N LEU A 12 14.13 30.06 -5.64
CA LEU A 12 14.23 28.95 -4.70
C LEU A 12 13.42 29.29 -3.44
N SER A 13 12.39 28.50 -3.16
CA SER A 13 11.52 28.68 -1.99
C SER A 13 11.08 27.30 -1.49
N VAL A 14 11.77 26.74 -0.51
CA VAL A 14 11.58 25.37 -0.08
C VAL A 14 11.31 25.26 1.42
N SER A 15 10.42 24.38 1.81
CA SER A 15 10.19 23.94 3.18
C SER A 15 11.21 22.85 3.56
N ASP A 16 11.29 21.77 2.78
CA ASP A 16 12.31 20.74 2.88
C ASP A 16 13.60 21.19 2.19
N LYS A 17 14.68 21.28 2.95
CA LYS A 17 15.96 21.84 2.52
C LYS A 17 17.01 20.79 2.12
N ARG A 18 16.64 19.51 2.06
CA ARG A 18 17.53 18.43 1.64
C ARG A 18 18.08 18.68 0.24
N GLY A 19 19.37 18.56 0.04
CA GLY A 19 20.05 18.72 -1.25
C GLY A 19 19.98 20.14 -1.86
N LEU A 20 19.40 21.13 -1.16
CA LEU A 20 19.26 22.48 -1.68
C LEU A 20 20.61 23.22 -1.80
N PRO A 21 21.53 23.14 -0.82
CA PRO A 21 22.84 23.80 -0.92
C PRO A 21 23.66 23.33 -2.14
N GLU A 22 23.61 22.03 -2.43
CA GLU A 22 24.29 21.42 -3.58
C GLU A 22 23.72 21.92 -4.90
N LEU A 23 22.37 21.94 -5.03
CA LEU A 23 21.70 22.46 -6.22
C LEU A 23 22.00 23.96 -6.40
N ALA A 24 21.90 24.76 -5.34
CA ALA A 24 22.13 26.20 -5.42
C ALA A 24 23.57 26.54 -5.80
N ARG A 25 24.57 25.79 -5.29
CA ARG A 25 25.97 25.93 -5.67
C ARG A 25 26.18 25.59 -7.15
N ALA A 26 25.61 24.48 -7.62
CA ALA A 26 25.69 24.10 -9.03
C ALA A 26 25.08 25.18 -9.96
N LEU A 27 23.96 25.78 -9.56
CA LEU A 27 23.35 26.90 -10.29
C LEU A 27 24.23 28.15 -10.28
N HIS A 28 24.80 28.51 -9.13
CA HIS A 28 25.70 29.65 -9.00
C HIS A 28 26.97 29.50 -9.86
N ASP A 29 27.58 28.31 -9.87
CA ASP A 29 28.77 28.00 -10.67
C ASP A 29 28.50 28.10 -12.19
N LEU A 30 27.26 27.92 -12.61
CA LEU A 30 26.79 28.13 -13.98
C LEU A 30 26.39 29.59 -14.28
N GLY A 31 26.58 30.52 -13.31
CA GLY A 31 26.28 31.94 -13.45
C GLY A 31 24.79 32.27 -13.35
N VAL A 32 23.99 31.42 -12.69
CA VAL A 32 22.55 31.66 -12.48
C VAL A 32 22.32 32.63 -11.33
N GLU A 33 21.52 33.68 -11.54
CA GLU A 33 21.05 34.57 -10.47
C GLU A 33 20.09 33.81 -9.56
N LEU A 34 20.40 33.76 -8.25
CA LEU A 34 19.57 33.11 -7.24
C LEU A 34 18.64 34.12 -6.58
N ILE A 35 17.34 33.84 -6.62
CA ILE A 35 16.30 34.61 -5.92
C ILE A 35 15.69 33.69 -4.86
N SER A 36 15.42 34.20 -3.66
CA SER A 36 14.87 33.35 -2.61
C SER A 36 14.05 34.13 -1.58
N THR A 37 13.35 33.39 -0.71
CA THR A 37 12.47 33.91 0.32
C THR A 37 12.92 33.48 1.73
N GLY A 38 12.74 34.32 2.73
CA GLY A 38 12.80 34.01 4.16
C GLY A 38 13.91 33.05 4.58
N GLY A 39 13.52 31.94 5.21
CA GLY A 39 14.48 30.96 5.74
C GLY A 39 15.28 30.21 4.66
N THR A 40 14.80 30.14 3.42
CA THR A 40 15.57 29.57 2.30
C THR A 40 16.70 30.52 1.90
N ALA A 41 16.43 31.82 1.82
CA ALA A 41 17.45 32.83 1.51
C ALA A 41 18.58 32.86 2.56
N ARG A 42 18.21 32.80 3.84
CA ARG A 42 19.19 32.76 4.96
C ARG A 42 20.11 31.54 4.83
N LEU A 43 19.55 30.35 4.64
CA LEU A 43 20.35 29.12 4.47
C LEU A 43 21.35 29.25 3.33
N LEU A 44 20.95 29.79 2.18
CA LEU A 44 21.83 29.96 1.03
C LEU A 44 22.91 31.00 1.26
N GLN A 45 22.58 32.11 1.95
CA GLN A 45 23.55 33.13 2.37
C GLN A 45 24.56 32.57 3.38
N ASP A 46 24.13 31.76 4.34
CA ASP A 46 24.99 31.06 5.29
C ASP A 46 25.97 30.08 4.58
N CYS A 47 25.56 29.55 3.41
CA CYS A 47 26.44 28.77 2.53
C CYS A 47 27.39 29.63 1.68
N GLY A 48 27.41 30.94 1.84
CA GLY A 48 28.28 31.86 1.11
C GLY A 48 27.81 32.19 -0.31
N LEU A 49 26.54 31.92 -0.65
CA LEU A 49 25.99 32.17 -1.98
C LEU A 49 25.35 33.57 -2.05
N PRO A 50 25.55 34.34 -3.13
CA PRO A 50 24.85 35.61 -3.35
C PRO A 50 23.38 35.30 -3.70
N VAL A 51 22.47 35.82 -2.88
CA VAL A 51 21.03 35.60 -3.04
C VAL A 51 20.30 36.93 -2.97
N ARG A 52 19.51 37.21 -4.01
CA ARG A 52 18.59 38.34 -4.04
C ARG A 52 17.28 37.97 -3.33
N SER A 53 16.76 38.84 -2.48
CA SER A 53 15.48 38.60 -1.83
C SER A 53 14.30 38.82 -2.77
N VAL A 54 13.18 38.12 -2.53
CA VAL A 54 11.92 38.40 -3.27
C VAL A 54 11.41 39.80 -2.99
N ASP A 55 11.66 40.36 -1.79
CA ASP A 55 11.27 41.72 -1.44
C ASP A 55 11.98 42.76 -2.31
N GLU A 56 13.27 42.53 -2.65
CA GLU A 56 14.00 43.35 -3.62
C GLU A 56 13.47 43.19 -5.04
N LEU A 57 12.93 42.01 -5.39
CA LEU A 57 12.33 41.77 -6.70
C LEU A 57 10.97 42.47 -6.85
N THR A 58 10.15 42.44 -5.79
CA THR A 58 8.78 42.98 -5.79
C THR A 58 8.71 44.44 -5.42
N GLY A 59 9.71 44.96 -4.68
CA GLY A 59 9.67 46.28 -4.06
C GLY A 59 8.68 46.37 -2.90
N VAL A 60 8.14 45.26 -2.42
CA VAL A 60 7.15 45.18 -1.36
C VAL A 60 7.65 44.20 -0.28
N PRO A 61 7.70 44.62 0.99
CA PRO A 61 8.09 43.72 2.07
C PRO A 61 7.03 42.64 2.31
N GLU A 62 7.46 41.57 2.97
CA GLU A 62 6.57 40.50 3.46
C GLU A 62 5.49 41.09 4.40
N MET A 63 4.22 40.68 4.21
CA MET A 63 3.08 41.18 5.00
C MET A 63 2.29 40.01 5.60
N MET A 64 1.53 40.33 6.70
CA MET A 64 0.60 39.37 7.33
C MET A 64 1.31 38.08 7.76
N ASP A 65 2.42 38.20 8.47
CA ASP A 65 3.24 37.07 8.95
C ASP A 65 3.66 36.10 7.83
N GLY A 66 3.90 36.63 6.61
CA GLY A 66 4.35 35.83 5.47
C GLY A 66 3.24 35.27 4.58
N ARG A 67 1.98 35.49 4.90
CA ARG A 67 0.84 35.03 4.08
C ARG A 67 0.82 35.72 2.69
N VAL A 68 1.31 36.94 2.59
CA VAL A 68 1.47 37.69 1.33
C VAL A 68 2.94 38.03 1.12
N LYS A 69 3.60 37.29 0.22
CA LYS A 69 5.02 37.40 -0.04
C LYS A 69 5.33 37.24 -1.52
N THR A 70 4.86 36.15 -2.13
CA THR A 70 5.12 35.79 -3.51
C THR A 70 3.92 36.00 -4.43
N LEU A 71 2.74 36.33 -3.88
CA LEU A 71 1.54 36.65 -4.66
C LEU A 71 1.63 38.08 -5.22
N HIS A 72 2.54 38.28 -6.17
CA HIS A 72 2.84 39.57 -6.74
C HIS A 72 3.00 39.48 -8.28
N PRO A 73 2.53 40.49 -9.06
CA PRO A 73 2.67 40.49 -10.52
C PRO A 73 4.13 40.32 -11.00
N ALA A 74 5.12 40.87 -10.31
CA ALA A 74 6.53 40.72 -10.67
C ALA A 74 6.99 39.26 -10.60
N VAL A 75 6.51 38.46 -9.63
CA VAL A 75 6.84 37.03 -9.48
C VAL A 75 6.08 36.22 -10.53
N HIS A 76 4.75 36.36 -10.56
CA HIS A 76 3.92 35.56 -11.47
C HIS A 76 4.11 35.96 -12.94
N GLY A 77 4.34 37.24 -13.25
CA GLY A 77 4.70 37.71 -14.59
C GLY A 77 6.05 37.13 -15.06
N ALA A 78 7.05 37.04 -14.14
CA ALA A 78 8.34 36.43 -14.44
C ALA A 78 8.25 34.92 -14.75
N LEU A 79 7.30 34.19 -14.11
CA LEU A 79 7.04 32.77 -14.34
C LEU A 79 6.11 32.51 -15.54
N LEU A 80 5.13 33.40 -15.82
CA LEU A 80 4.09 33.18 -16.84
C LEU A 80 4.42 33.80 -18.21
N GLY A 81 5.35 34.76 -18.27
CA GLY A 81 5.67 35.50 -19.49
C GLY A 81 6.16 34.58 -20.61
N ARG A 82 5.50 34.68 -21.78
CA ARG A 82 5.80 33.89 -22.98
C ARG A 82 6.90 34.57 -23.80
N ALA A 83 8.00 33.87 -24.02
CA ALA A 83 9.10 34.38 -24.80
C ALA A 83 8.64 34.76 -26.23
N GLY A 84 9.03 35.93 -26.71
CA GLY A 84 8.66 36.46 -28.05
C GLY A 84 7.23 36.99 -28.16
N VAL A 85 6.40 36.82 -27.12
CA VAL A 85 4.99 37.29 -27.11
C VAL A 85 4.79 38.41 -26.08
N ASP A 86 5.25 38.18 -24.85
CA ASP A 86 4.98 39.06 -23.72
C ASP A 86 6.18 39.94 -23.36
N ASP A 87 7.29 39.87 -24.12
CA ASP A 87 8.57 40.52 -23.79
C ASP A 87 8.43 42.05 -23.69
N ALA A 88 7.64 42.69 -24.56
CA ALA A 88 7.42 44.13 -24.52
C ALA A 88 6.65 44.57 -23.25
N VAL A 89 5.63 43.81 -22.86
CA VAL A 89 4.85 44.08 -21.66
C VAL A 89 5.70 43.86 -20.43
N MET A 90 6.46 42.78 -20.39
CA MET A 90 7.38 42.48 -19.29
C MET A 90 8.42 43.58 -19.12
N ALA A 91 9.03 44.04 -20.22
CA ALA A 91 10.01 45.13 -20.20
C ALA A 91 9.40 46.44 -19.69
N ALA A 92 8.18 46.80 -20.16
CA ALA A 92 7.46 48.00 -19.74
C ALA A 92 7.17 48.04 -18.23
N HIS A 93 7.05 46.85 -17.60
CA HIS A 93 6.84 46.71 -16.15
C HIS A 93 8.09 46.30 -15.35
N GLY A 94 9.28 46.28 -15.96
CA GLY A 94 10.53 45.90 -15.31
C GLY A 94 10.58 44.43 -14.87
N ILE A 95 9.76 43.56 -15.47
CA ILE A 95 9.69 42.15 -15.15
C ILE A 95 10.73 41.37 -15.95
N ALA A 96 11.74 40.87 -15.29
CA ALA A 96 12.70 39.97 -15.92
C ALA A 96 12.30 38.51 -15.65
N PRO A 97 12.43 37.62 -16.68
CA PRO A 97 11.97 36.24 -16.58
C PRO A 97 12.69 35.44 -15.51
N ILE A 98 11.97 34.45 -14.93
CA ILE A 98 12.49 33.36 -14.11
C ILE A 98 12.45 32.09 -14.95
N ASP A 99 13.59 31.39 -15.09
CA ASP A 99 13.73 30.23 -15.96
C ASP A 99 13.65 28.90 -15.20
N LEU A 100 13.88 28.94 -13.86
CA LEU A 100 13.79 27.79 -12.96
C LEU A 100 13.05 28.19 -11.67
N LEU A 101 12.05 27.39 -11.30
CA LEU A 101 11.44 27.41 -9.98
C LEU A 101 11.81 26.14 -9.22
N VAL A 102 12.39 26.29 -8.02
CA VAL A 102 12.64 25.18 -7.07
C VAL A 102 11.77 25.46 -5.84
N LEU A 103 10.73 24.66 -5.67
CA LEU A 103 9.75 24.88 -4.63
C LEU A 103 9.14 23.58 -4.14
N ASN A 104 9.19 23.32 -2.85
CA ASN A 104 8.35 22.32 -2.21
C ASN A 104 7.40 23.00 -1.22
N LEU A 105 6.20 22.42 -1.11
CA LEU A 105 5.09 22.97 -0.33
C LEU A 105 5.30 22.79 1.17
N TYR A 106 4.55 23.53 1.97
CA TYR A 106 4.49 23.32 3.42
C TYR A 106 4.05 21.89 3.74
N PRO A 107 4.50 21.33 4.89
CA PRO A 107 4.30 19.92 5.20
C PRO A 107 2.91 19.61 5.78
N PHE A 108 1.83 20.11 5.13
CA PHE A 108 0.44 19.93 5.57
C PHE A 108 0.13 18.46 5.88
N GLU A 109 0.51 17.53 5.01
CA GLU A 109 0.21 16.11 5.16
C GLU A 109 0.92 15.50 6.40
N GLN A 110 2.07 16.04 6.78
CA GLN A 110 2.79 15.60 7.99
C GLN A 110 2.07 16.09 9.25
N VAL A 111 1.63 17.36 9.26
CA VAL A 111 0.85 17.93 10.35
C VAL A 111 -0.50 17.21 10.48
N ALA A 112 -1.19 16.96 9.37
CA ALA A 112 -2.48 16.30 9.35
C ALA A 112 -2.47 14.86 9.91
N ARG A 113 -1.30 14.20 9.91
CA ARG A 113 -1.10 12.85 10.49
C ARG A 113 -0.82 12.85 11.99
N GLN A 114 -0.53 14.00 12.59
CA GLN A 114 -0.30 14.10 14.03
C GLN A 114 -1.64 13.88 14.76
N PRO A 115 -1.70 12.99 15.76
CA PRO A 115 -2.96 12.70 16.46
C PRO A 115 -3.55 13.91 17.19
N ASP A 116 -2.69 14.85 17.58
CA ASP A 116 -3.00 16.05 18.36
C ASP A 116 -3.01 17.35 17.52
N ALA A 117 -3.01 17.22 16.18
CA ALA A 117 -3.05 18.39 15.29
C ALA A 117 -4.34 19.20 15.50
N THR A 118 -4.17 20.47 15.91
CA THR A 118 -5.29 21.40 16.06
C THR A 118 -5.75 21.94 14.71
N LEU A 119 -7.00 22.40 14.63
CA LEU A 119 -7.52 23.04 13.41
C LEU A 119 -6.67 24.25 13.01
N ASP A 120 -6.26 25.09 13.97
CA ASP A 120 -5.41 26.26 13.70
C ASP A 120 -4.06 25.84 13.10
N ALA A 121 -3.43 24.79 13.65
CA ALA A 121 -2.17 24.26 13.10
C ALA A 121 -2.35 23.71 11.68
N LEU A 122 -3.47 23.08 11.39
CA LEU A 122 -3.79 22.63 10.04
C LEU A 122 -3.94 23.81 9.08
N ILE A 123 -4.72 24.82 9.45
CA ILE A 123 -4.96 26.00 8.61
C ILE A 123 -3.67 26.77 8.34
N GLU A 124 -2.82 26.99 9.36
CA GLU A 124 -1.55 27.71 9.19
C GLU A 124 -0.51 26.94 8.32
N ASN A 125 -0.68 25.64 8.15
CA ASN A 125 0.16 24.84 7.25
C ASN A 125 -0.41 24.71 5.82
N ILE A 126 -1.49 25.41 5.47
CA ILE A 126 -1.98 25.51 4.10
C ILE A 126 -1.17 26.55 3.34
N ASP A 127 -0.37 26.09 2.38
CA ASP A 127 0.43 26.93 1.50
C ASP A 127 -0.44 27.50 0.36
N ILE A 128 -0.50 28.82 0.24
CA ILE A 128 -1.23 29.51 -0.84
C ILE A 128 -0.27 29.91 -1.95
N GLY A 129 0.83 30.55 -1.62
CA GLY A 129 1.78 31.08 -2.59
C GLY A 129 2.54 30.01 -3.35
N GLY A 130 2.89 28.92 -2.68
CA GLY A 130 3.58 27.77 -3.27
C GLY A 130 2.82 27.13 -4.42
N PRO A 131 1.59 26.65 -4.22
CA PRO A 131 0.77 26.09 -5.29
C PRO A 131 0.54 27.08 -6.44
N ALA A 132 0.34 28.38 -6.14
CA ALA A 132 0.17 29.42 -7.18
C ALA A 132 1.42 29.55 -8.06
N MET A 133 2.62 29.59 -7.49
CA MET A 133 3.88 29.64 -8.24
C MET A 133 4.15 28.35 -9.02
N LEU A 134 3.92 27.17 -8.43
CA LEU A 134 4.07 25.88 -9.09
C LEU A 134 3.17 25.81 -10.34
N ARG A 135 1.90 26.20 -10.22
CA ARG A 135 0.96 26.21 -11.33
C ARG A 135 1.37 27.20 -12.43
N SER A 136 1.87 28.39 -12.04
CA SER A 136 2.37 29.40 -12.97
C SER A 136 3.57 28.88 -13.77
N ALA A 137 4.58 28.34 -13.11
CA ALA A 137 5.77 27.79 -13.74
C ALA A 137 5.44 26.58 -14.64
N ALA A 138 4.64 25.63 -14.13
CA ALA A 138 4.23 24.44 -14.87
C ALA A 138 3.40 24.78 -16.12
N LYS A 139 2.50 25.75 -16.05
CA LYS A 139 1.75 26.24 -17.22
C LYS A 139 2.67 26.78 -18.30
N ASN A 140 3.77 27.41 -17.93
CA ASN A 140 4.75 27.97 -18.87
C ASN A 140 5.97 27.05 -19.08
N HIS A 141 5.77 25.74 -19.08
CA HIS A 141 6.83 24.73 -19.26
C HIS A 141 7.61 24.89 -20.59
N ALA A 142 7.05 25.61 -21.56
CA ALA A 142 7.77 25.97 -22.79
C ALA A 142 9.06 26.75 -22.48
N ARG A 143 9.10 27.47 -21.36
CA ARG A 143 10.20 28.31 -20.92
C ARG A 143 10.75 27.90 -19.54
N VAL A 144 9.90 27.62 -18.56
CA VAL A 144 10.27 27.46 -17.16
C VAL A 144 10.45 25.97 -16.82
N ALA A 145 11.57 25.64 -16.18
CA ALA A 145 11.73 24.37 -15.47
C ALA A 145 11.19 24.52 -14.03
N VAL A 146 10.58 23.45 -13.47
CA VAL A 146 10.02 23.51 -12.12
C VAL A 146 10.33 22.24 -11.34
N ALA A 147 11.13 22.32 -10.28
CA ALA A 147 11.43 21.21 -9.38
C ALA A 147 10.62 21.35 -8.09
N THR A 148 9.93 20.28 -7.69
CA THR A 148 8.96 20.25 -6.57
C THR A 148 9.39 19.36 -5.42
N ASP A 149 10.44 18.55 -5.63
CA ASP A 149 10.88 17.53 -4.69
C ASP A 149 12.42 17.47 -4.65
N PRO A 150 13.05 17.38 -3.46
CA PRO A 150 14.49 17.21 -3.33
C PRO A 150 15.06 16.02 -4.11
N ASP A 151 14.30 14.95 -4.29
CA ASP A 151 14.72 13.76 -5.03
C ASP A 151 14.93 14.04 -6.53
N GLN A 152 14.43 15.17 -7.05
CA GLN A 152 14.64 15.62 -8.43
C GLN A 152 15.97 16.37 -8.61
N TYR A 153 16.59 16.88 -7.52
CA TYR A 153 17.76 17.76 -7.60
C TYR A 153 18.99 17.09 -8.21
N PRO A 154 19.37 15.85 -7.86
CA PRO A 154 20.55 15.22 -8.47
C PRO A 154 20.45 15.12 -9.99
N ALA A 155 19.29 14.69 -10.50
CA ALA A 155 19.07 14.57 -11.95
C ALA A 155 19.04 15.93 -12.66
N LEU A 156 18.52 16.97 -11.99
CA LEU A 156 18.52 18.34 -12.50
C LEU A 156 19.94 18.91 -12.55
N ILE A 157 20.75 18.73 -11.52
CA ILE A 157 22.17 19.13 -11.46
C ILE A 157 22.94 18.47 -12.62
N ASP A 158 22.83 17.16 -12.77
CA ASP A 158 23.48 16.41 -13.85
C ASP A 158 23.05 16.93 -15.24
N THR A 159 21.76 17.21 -15.43
CA THR A 159 21.23 17.78 -16.67
C THR A 159 21.84 19.15 -16.96
N LEU A 160 21.91 20.04 -15.98
CA LEU A 160 22.45 21.38 -16.12
C LEU A 160 23.94 21.38 -16.42
N GLN A 161 24.71 20.55 -15.72
CA GLN A 161 26.17 20.43 -15.91
C GLN A 161 26.52 19.87 -17.28
N ARG A 162 25.83 18.80 -17.74
CA ARG A 162 26.09 18.20 -19.06
C ARG A 162 25.68 19.09 -20.23
N ASN A 163 24.75 20.01 -20.04
CA ASN A 163 24.18 20.82 -21.12
C ASN A 163 24.47 22.32 -20.97
N ASP A 164 25.55 22.71 -20.33
CA ASP A 164 25.97 24.11 -20.13
C ASP A 164 24.82 25.01 -19.65
N GLY A 165 24.14 24.59 -18.59
CA GLY A 165 23.04 25.32 -17.98
C GLY A 165 21.70 25.26 -18.74
N HIS A 166 21.58 24.38 -19.74
CA HIS A 166 20.33 24.26 -20.52
C HIS A 166 19.48 23.08 -20.05
N VAL A 167 18.15 23.26 -20.06
CA VAL A 167 17.16 22.22 -19.78
C VAL A 167 16.33 21.96 -21.03
N GLY A 168 16.29 20.71 -21.48
CA GLY A 168 15.55 20.27 -22.66
C GLY A 168 14.01 20.30 -22.45
N ALA A 169 13.27 20.34 -23.55
CA ALA A 169 11.80 20.40 -23.53
C ALA A 169 11.15 19.22 -22.80
N ASP A 170 11.65 18.01 -23.03
CA ASP A 170 11.10 16.79 -22.41
C ASP A 170 11.30 16.77 -20.90
N THR A 171 12.44 17.30 -20.43
CA THR A 171 12.70 17.43 -18.98
C THR A 171 11.76 18.47 -18.37
N ARG A 172 11.60 19.65 -18.99
CA ARG A 172 10.66 20.67 -18.52
C ARG A 172 9.22 20.17 -18.51
N TRP A 173 8.81 19.41 -19.51
CA TRP A 173 7.47 18.79 -19.55
C TRP A 173 7.26 17.81 -18.39
N ARG A 174 8.21 16.88 -18.17
CA ARG A 174 8.12 15.92 -17.06
C ARG A 174 8.05 16.62 -15.70
N LEU A 175 8.86 17.64 -15.50
CA LEU A 175 8.85 18.45 -14.28
C LEU A 175 7.54 19.21 -14.10
N ALA A 176 6.97 19.77 -15.18
CA ALA A 176 5.68 20.45 -15.15
C ALA A 176 4.53 19.50 -14.79
N VAL A 177 4.52 18.29 -15.35
CA VAL A 177 3.54 17.25 -14.99
C VAL A 177 3.67 16.90 -13.50
N ALA A 178 4.90 16.69 -13.01
CA ALA A 178 5.15 16.41 -11.59
C ALA A 178 4.66 17.54 -10.68
N ALA A 179 4.83 18.80 -11.10
CA ALA A 179 4.34 19.96 -10.36
C ALA A 179 2.80 19.97 -10.24
N PHE A 180 2.08 19.72 -11.34
CA PHE A 180 0.62 19.62 -11.29
C PHE A 180 0.15 18.42 -10.45
N GLN A 181 0.83 17.27 -10.54
CA GLN A 181 0.54 16.10 -9.71
C GLN A 181 0.76 16.39 -8.22
N ARG A 182 1.85 17.10 -7.86
CA ARG A 182 2.13 17.49 -6.47
C ARG A 182 1.07 18.44 -5.91
N VAL A 183 0.65 19.45 -6.70
CA VAL A 183 -0.41 20.39 -6.28
C VAL A 183 -1.74 19.65 -6.12
N ALA A 184 -2.11 18.80 -7.08
CA ALA A 184 -3.36 18.02 -7.00
C ALA A 184 -3.38 17.11 -5.75
N ALA A 185 -2.28 16.42 -5.44
CA ALA A 185 -2.18 15.58 -4.25
C ALA A 185 -2.24 16.40 -2.96
N TYR A 186 -1.63 17.59 -2.94
CA TYR A 186 -1.66 18.51 -1.82
C TYR A 186 -3.08 19.03 -1.54
N ASP A 187 -3.77 19.50 -2.57
CA ASP A 187 -5.15 19.99 -2.46
C ASP A 187 -6.10 18.86 -2.04
N ALA A 188 -5.90 17.65 -2.56
CA ALA A 188 -6.65 16.46 -2.16
C ALA A 188 -6.47 16.15 -0.66
N ALA A 189 -5.24 16.21 -0.15
CA ALA A 189 -4.95 15.97 1.26
C ALA A 189 -5.60 17.03 2.17
N ILE A 190 -5.61 18.30 1.75
CA ILE A 190 -6.32 19.37 2.47
C ILE A 190 -7.82 19.09 2.47
N ALA A 191 -8.40 18.83 1.30
CA ALA A 191 -9.83 18.60 1.15
C ALA A 191 -10.30 17.39 1.97
N ASP A 192 -9.56 16.26 1.95
CA ASP A 192 -9.90 15.06 2.73
C ASP A 192 -9.77 15.33 4.23
N THR A 193 -8.71 16.03 4.66
CA THR A 193 -8.50 16.36 6.07
C THR A 193 -9.59 17.27 6.60
N LEU A 194 -9.84 18.40 5.94
CA LEU A 194 -10.87 19.36 6.36
C LEU A 194 -12.27 18.80 6.21
N GLY A 195 -12.54 18.06 5.14
CA GLY A 195 -13.83 17.41 4.89
C GLY A 195 -14.16 16.29 5.89
N SER A 196 -13.15 15.75 6.57
CA SER A 196 -13.36 14.75 7.63
C SER A 196 -13.75 15.37 8.98
N LEU A 197 -13.46 16.66 9.21
CA LEU A 197 -13.72 17.33 10.48
C LEU A 197 -15.22 17.56 10.67
N GLN A 198 -15.69 17.27 11.90
CA GLN A 198 -17.06 17.51 12.34
C GLN A 198 -17.11 18.75 13.24
N PRO A 199 -18.30 19.40 13.41
CA PRO A 199 -18.44 20.59 14.28
C PRO A 199 -18.03 20.37 15.74
N ASP A 200 -18.06 19.14 16.22
CA ASP A 200 -17.66 18.75 17.58
C ASP A 200 -16.15 18.45 17.71
N GLY A 201 -15.39 18.63 16.62
CA GLY A 201 -13.96 18.36 16.57
C GLY A 201 -13.60 16.89 16.28
N SER A 202 -14.59 15.98 16.20
CA SER A 202 -14.36 14.60 15.79
C SER A 202 -14.05 14.50 14.29
N ARG A 203 -13.59 13.31 13.84
CA ARG A 203 -13.36 13.05 12.42
C ARG A 203 -14.26 11.92 11.92
N THR A 204 -14.91 12.14 10.76
CA THR A 204 -15.59 11.06 10.04
C THR A 204 -14.60 10.28 9.19
N LEU A 205 -14.81 8.97 9.09
CA LEU A 205 -14.03 8.11 8.19
C LEU A 205 -14.44 8.26 6.71
N PHE A 206 -15.67 8.73 6.47
CA PHE A 206 -16.25 8.84 5.13
C PHE A 206 -16.73 10.28 4.90
N PRO A 207 -15.85 11.18 4.44
CA PRO A 207 -16.21 12.56 4.11
C PRO A 207 -17.16 12.61 2.89
N THR A 208 -17.79 13.77 2.68
CA THR A 208 -18.72 13.97 1.55
C THR A 208 -18.08 13.81 0.17
N GLN A 209 -16.76 14.03 0.08
CA GLN A 209 -15.96 13.77 -1.11
C GLN A 209 -14.69 13.04 -0.65
N ALA A 210 -14.37 11.93 -1.31
CA ALA A 210 -13.13 11.19 -1.11
C ALA A 210 -12.21 11.40 -2.30
N ASN A 211 -10.95 11.72 -2.04
CA ASN A 211 -9.92 11.88 -3.04
C ASN A 211 -8.87 10.77 -2.87
N GLY A 212 -8.23 10.36 -3.96
CA GLY A 212 -7.16 9.38 -3.95
C GLY A 212 -6.05 9.77 -4.92
N SER A 213 -4.82 9.73 -4.46
CA SER A 213 -3.64 9.93 -5.29
C SER A 213 -2.85 8.64 -5.36
N PHE A 214 -2.75 8.08 -6.56
CA PHE A 214 -2.06 6.83 -6.80
C PHE A 214 -0.85 7.05 -7.71
N VAL A 215 0.29 6.45 -7.35
CA VAL A 215 1.53 6.51 -8.12
C VAL A 215 1.72 5.21 -8.87
N LYS A 216 1.91 5.31 -10.19
CA LYS A 216 2.20 4.15 -11.04
C LYS A 216 3.55 3.55 -10.63
N VAL A 217 3.55 2.28 -10.28
CA VAL A 217 4.75 1.50 -9.96
C VAL A 217 5.33 0.88 -11.22
N MET A 218 4.47 0.23 -12.02
CA MET A 218 4.89 -0.46 -13.25
C MET A 218 3.72 -0.70 -14.20
N ASP A 219 4.04 -0.86 -15.47
CA ASP A 219 3.14 -1.45 -16.45
C ASP A 219 3.13 -2.98 -16.25
N LEU A 220 1.96 -3.58 -16.34
CA LEU A 220 1.79 -5.02 -16.26
C LEU A 220 1.67 -5.61 -17.66
N ARG A 221 2.09 -6.85 -17.82
CA ARG A 221 2.10 -7.52 -19.13
C ARG A 221 0.71 -7.59 -19.75
N TYR A 222 -0.34 -7.79 -18.95
CA TYR A 222 -1.76 -7.77 -19.28
C TYR A 222 -2.58 -7.71 -17.97
N GLY A 223 -3.88 -7.53 -18.08
CA GLY A 223 -4.81 -7.54 -16.95
C GLY A 223 -5.08 -8.95 -16.42
N GLU A 224 -6.28 -9.16 -15.88
CA GLU A 224 -6.71 -10.50 -15.47
C GLU A 224 -6.73 -11.47 -16.66
N ASN A 225 -7.09 -10.94 -17.83
CA ASN A 225 -7.09 -11.68 -19.11
C ASN A 225 -6.12 -11.04 -20.11
N PRO A 226 -5.58 -11.84 -21.08
CA PRO A 226 -4.54 -11.37 -22.00
C PRO A 226 -4.93 -10.20 -22.90
N HIS A 227 -6.22 -9.98 -23.16
CA HIS A 227 -6.72 -8.87 -23.98
C HIS A 227 -6.87 -7.56 -23.21
N GLN A 228 -6.68 -7.55 -21.87
CA GLN A 228 -6.82 -6.39 -21.02
C GLN A 228 -5.46 -5.74 -20.78
N GLN A 229 -5.41 -4.41 -20.86
CA GLN A 229 -4.24 -3.65 -20.43
C GLN A 229 -4.30 -3.39 -18.93
N ALA A 230 -3.14 -3.39 -18.26
CA ALA A 230 -3.06 -3.15 -16.84
C ALA A 230 -1.76 -2.47 -16.42
N ALA A 231 -1.82 -1.78 -15.29
CA ALA A 231 -0.67 -1.23 -14.59
C ALA A 231 -0.90 -1.37 -13.07
N PHE A 232 0.18 -1.48 -12.33
CA PHE A 232 0.12 -1.46 -10.87
C PHE A 232 0.37 -0.04 -10.36
N TYR A 233 -0.53 0.44 -9.53
CA TYR A 233 -0.43 1.70 -8.81
C TYR A 233 -0.40 1.42 -7.31
N ARG A 234 0.28 2.26 -6.57
CA ARG A 234 0.27 2.26 -5.10
C ARG A 234 -0.21 3.59 -4.57
N ASP A 235 -0.60 3.62 -3.32
CA ASP A 235 -0.84 4.87 -2.60
C ASP A 235 0.39 5.77 -2.64
N LEU A 236 0.18 7.08 -2.57
CA LEU A 236 1.28 8.05 -2.50
C LEU A 236 2.22 7.78 -1.32
N HIS A 237 1.64 7.35 -0.20
CA HIS A 237 2.35 6.98 1.03
C HIS A 237 1.92 5.57 1.48
N PRO A 238 2.45 4.50 0.86
CA PRO A 238 2.06 3.15 1.21
C PRO A 238 2.50 2.79 2.63
N ALA A 239 1.67 2.03 3.34
CA ALA A 239 2.01 1.58 4.69
C ALA A 239 3.27 0.69 4.65
N PRO A 240 4.23 0.88 5.59
CA PRO A 240 5.39 0.02 5.71
C PRO A 240 4.96 -1.45 5.86
N GLY A 241 5.70 -2.36 5.23
CA GLY A 241 5.41 -3.79 5.27
C GLY A 241 4.17 -4.24 4.48
N SER A 242 3.45 -3.33 3.77
CA SER A 242 2.40 -3.71 2.84
C SER A 242 2.98 -4.29 1.54
N LEU A 243 2.18 -5.07 0.80
CA LEU A 243 2.60 -5.59 -0.51
C LEU A 243 3.05 -4.44 -1.44
N ALA A 244 2.41 -3.28 -1.37
CA ALA A 244 2.75 -2.12 -2.21
C ALA A 244 4.20 -1.62 -2.03
N THR A 245 4.93 -2.09 -1.01
CA THR A 245 6.34 -1.74 -0.74
C THR A 245 7.34 -2.81 -1.19
N PHE A 246 6.90 -3.86 -1.89
CA PHE A 246 7.79 -4.94 -2.31
C PHE A 246 8.93 -4.46 -3.20
N ARG A 247 10.05 -5.18 -3.14
CA ARG A 247 11.12 -5.15 -4.14
C ARG A 247 11.22 -6.50 -4.82
N GLN A 248 11.12 -6.52 -6.14
CA GLN A 248 11.36 -7.74 -6.90
C GLN A 248 12.87 -7.96 -7.01
N VAL A 249 13.38 -9.05 -6.43
CA VAL A 249 14.82 -9.38 -6.42
C VAL A 249 15.20 -10.34 -7.54
N GLN A 250 14.23 -11.08 -8.09
CA GLN A 250 14.44 -11.99 -9.22
C GLN A 250 13.13 -12.19 -9.99
N GLY A 251 13.23 -12.66 -11.21
CA GLY A 251 12.13 -13.22 -11.98
C GLY A 251 11.64 -12.36 -13.14
N LYS A 252 10.69 -12.92 -13.88
CA LYS A 252 9.99 -12.22 -14.97
C LYS A 252 9.14 -11.08 -14.43
N ALA A 253 8.71 -10.16 -15.32
CA ALA A 253 7.71 -9.14 -14.99
C ALA A 253 6.44 -9.77 -14.38
N LEU A 254 5.89 -9.07 -13.39
CA LEU A 254 4.65 -9.48 -12.72
C LEU A 254 3.44 -9.31 -13.64
N SER A 255 2.44 -10.16 -13.47
CA SER A 255 1.11 -10.00 -14.06
C SER A 255 0.13 -9.45 -13.02
N TYR A 256 -1.03 -9.03 -13.48
CA TYR A 256 -2.15 -8.61 -12.63
C TYR A 256 -2.49 -9.69 -11.60
N ASN A 257 -2.66 -10.95 -12.05
CA ASN A 257 -2.98 -12.06 -11.17
C ASN A 257 -1.86 -12.39 -10.18
N ASN A 258 -0.58 -12.21 -10.56
CA ASN A 258 0.52 -12.38 -9.62
C ASN A 258 0.43 -11.41 -8.45
N ILE A 259 0.06 -10.14 -8.70
CA ILE A 259 -0.06 -9.13 -7.64
C ILE A 259 -1.30 -9.39 -6.79
N ALA A 260 -2.45 -9.71 -7.39
CA ALA A 260 -3.68 -9.99 -6.66
C ALA A 260 -3.55 -11.23 -5.73
N ASP A 261 -2.96 -12.31 -6.24
CA ASP A 261 -2.71 -13.52 -5.44
C ASP A 261 -1.62 -13.28 -4.39
N ALA A 262 -0.59 -12.46 -4.72
CA ALA A 262 0.46 -12.07 -3.80
C ALA A 262 -0.08 -11.29 -2.60
N ASP A 263 -1.03 -10.38 -2.81
CA ASP A 263 -1.70 -9.62 -1.76
C ASP A 263 -2.47 -10.56 -0.82
N ALA A 264 -3.26 -11.47 -1.38
CA ALA A 264 -4.00 -12.45 -0.60
C ALA A 264 -3.07 -13.33 0.26
N ALA A 265 -1.95 -13.79 -0.31
CA ALA A 265 -0.98 -14.61 0.40
C ALA A 265 -0.25 -13.84 1.50
N TRP A 266 0.19 -12.62 1.19
CA TRP A 266 0.94 -11.77 2.12
C TRP A 266 0.10 -11.33 3.31
N GLU A 267 -1.12 -10.87 3.06
CA GLU A 267 -2.02 -10.43 4.13
C GLU A 267 -2.45 -11.59 5.03
N CYS A 268 -2.57 -12.80 4.49
CA CYS A 268 -2.86 -14.00 5.29
C CYS A 268 -1.66 -14.40 6.15
N VAL A 269 -0.45 -14.49 5.58
CA VAL A 269 0.72 -14.97 6.33
C VAL A 269 1.14 -14.03 7.46
N ARG A 270 0.85 -12.74 7.33
CA ARG A 270 1.10 -11.72 8.37
C ARG A 270 0.20 -11.83 9.61
N GLN A 271 -0.80 -12.73 9.60
CA GLN A 271 -1.64 -12.96 10.78
C GLN A 271 -0.93 -13.79 11.85
N PHE A 272 0.16 -14.47 11.50
CA PHE A 272 0.80 -15.45 12.38
C PHE A 272 2.11 -14.91 12.95
N ASP A 273 2.27 -15.07 14.28
CA ASP A 273 3.50 -14.66 14.98
C ASP A 273 4.62 -15.71 14.85
N ALA A 274 4.28 -17.00 14.83
CA ALA A 274 5.23 -18.09 14.61
C ALA A 274 5.58 -18.24 13.11
N PRO A 275 6.68 -18.94 12.75
CA PRO A 275 7.01 -19.19 11.35
C PRO A 275 5.82 -19.81 10.61
N ALA A 276 5.39 -19.19 9.52
CA ALA A 276 4.20 -19.59 8.78
C ALA A 276 4.45 -19.57 7.27
N CYS A 277 3.70 -20.41 6.56
CA CYS A 277 3.63 -20.47 5.12
C CYS A 277 2.17 -20.45 4.66
N VAL A 278 1.89 -19.64 3.64
CA VAL A 278 0.60 -19.57 2.95
C VAL A 278 0.81 -19.82 1.47
N ILE A 279 0.07 -20.75 0.91
CA ILE A 279 0.04 -21.04 -0.52
C ILE A 279 -1.31 -20.56 -1.06
N VAL A 280 -1.29 -19.68 -2.04
CA VAL A 280 -2.50 -19.10 -2.66
C VAL A 280 -2.61 -19.51 -4.11
N LYS A 281 -3.83 -19.81 -4.52
CA LYS A 281 -4.23 -20.02 -5.91
C LYS A 281 -5.56 -19.31 -6.16
N HIS A 282 -5.61 -18.42 -7.17
CA HIS A 282 -6.83 -17.67 -7.52
C HIS A 282 -7.45 -16.94 -6.32
N ALA A 283 -6.60 -16.15 -5.64
CA ALA A 283 -6.94 -15.36 -4.46
C ALA A 283 -7.49 -16.13 -3.24
N ASN A 284 -7.38 -17.46 -3.24
CA ASN A 284 -7.75 -18.30 -2.09
C ASN A 284 -6.53 -19.04 -1.54
N PRO A 285 -6.38 -19.12 -0.22
CA PRO A 285 -5.45 -20.08 0.37
C PRO A 285 -5.83 -21.50 -0.04
N SER A 286 -4.86 -22.25 -0.59
CA SER A 286 -4.97 -23.69 -0.84
C SER A 286 -4.31 -24.51 0.25
N GLY A 287 -3.38 -23.91 1.00
CA GLY A 287 -2.74 -24.50 2.15
C GLY A 287 -2.10 -23.43 3.03
N VAL A 288 -2.28 -23.57 4.33
CA VAL A 288 -1.70 -22.69 5.36
C VAL A 288 -1.18 -23.52 6.51
N ALA A 289 -0.01 -23.19 7.01
CA ALA A 289 0.52 -23.84 8.18
C ALA A 289 1.47 -22.94 8.98
N VAL A 290 1.54 -23.22 10.27
CA VAL A 290 2.56 -22.74 11.19
C VAL A 290 3.51 -23.91 11.50
N GLY A 291 4.81 -23.64 11.53
CA GLY A 291 5.84 -24.62 11.82
C GLY A 291 6.87 -24.12 12.82
N SER A 292 7.84 -24.97 13.15
CA SER A 292 9.03 -24.60 13.92
C SER A 292 9.96 -23.67 13.14
N ASP A 293 9.93 -23.79 11.82
CA ASP A 293 10.73 -23.05 10.84
C ASP A 293 9.99 -22.92 9.51
N THR A 294 10.60 -22.28 8.53
CA THR A 294 10.00 -22.04 7.21
C THR A 294 9.82 -23.33 6.40
N LEU A 295 10.73 -24.30 6.56
CA LEU A 295 10.64 -25.57 5.84
C LEU A 295 9.43 -26.37 6.32
N GLN A 296 9.29 -26.58 7.64
CA GLN A 296 8.15 -27.31 8.19
C GLN A 296 6.83 -26.63 7.86
N ALA A 297 6.78 -25.28 7.97
CA ALA A 297 5.59 -24.52 7.62
C ALA A 297 5.20 -24.74 6.13
N TYR A 298 6.20 -24.73 5.23
CA TYR A 298 5.97 -25.01 3.80
C TYR A 298 5.49 -26.43 3.56
N GLU A 299 6.15 -27.42 4.16
CA GLU A 299 5.79 -28.83 3.97
C GLU A 299 4.36 -29.13 4.41
N HIS A 300 3.96 -28.60 5.54
CA HIS A 300 2.61 -28.73 6.08
C HIS A 300 1.57 -27.98 5.22
N ALA A 301 1.86 -26.75 4.77
CA ALA A 301 0.97 -25.99 3.90
C ALA A 301 0.78 -26.69 2.55
N TYR A 302 1.88 -27.17 1.95
CA TYR A 302 1.85 -27.90 0.68
C TYR A 302 1.03 -29.19 0.76
N ALA A 303 1.13 -29.92 1.88
CA ALA A 303 0.41 -31.17 2.09
C ALA A 303 -1.12 -31.02 2.08
N THR A 304 -1.67 -29.82 2.32
CA THR A 304 -3.12 -29.56 2.32
C THR A 304 -3.76 -29.81 0.95
N ASP A 305 -3.15 -29.29 -0.11
CA ASP A 305 -3.64 -29.45 -1.49
C ASP A 305 -2.46 -29.33 -2.49
N PRO A 306 -1.68 -30.40 -2.65
CA PRO A 306 -0.53 -30.41 -3.56
C PRO A 306 -0.90 -30.11 -5.02
N THR A 307 -2.10 -30.49 -5.43
CA THR A 307 -2.60 -30.28 -6.79
C THR A 307 -2.81 -28.79 -7.06
N SER A 308 -3.48 -28.08 -6.16
CA SER A 308 -3.73 -26.63 -6.31
C SER A 308 -2.49 -25.79 -6.05
N ALA A 309 -1.52 -26.29 -5.29
CA ALA A 309 -0.25 -25.60 -5.02
C ALA A 309 0.59 -25.38 -6.30
N PHE A 310 0.41 -26.21 -7.33
CA PHE A 310 1.13 -26.09 -8.60
C PHE A 310 0.87 -24.73 -9.28
N GLY A 311 1.93 -23.98 -9.52
CA GLY A 311 1.86 -22.62 -10.08
C GLY A 311 1.21 -21.59 -9.14
N GLY A 312 1.14 -21.87 -7.84
CA GLY A 312 0.64 -20.97 -6.82
C GLY A 312 1.64 -19.88 -6.43
N ILE A 313 1.17 -19.00 -5.56
CA ILE A 313 1.94 -17.96 -4.89
C ILE A 313 2.22 -18.40 -3.45
N ILE A 314 3.47 -18.30 -3.01
CA ILE A 314 3.87 -18.77 -1.68
C ILE A 314 4.40 -17.60 -0.87
N ALA A 315 3.83 -17.38 0.30
CA ALA A 315 4.25 -16.32 1.22
C ALA A 315 4.76 -16.90 2.55
N PHE A 316 5.85 -16.32 3.04
CA PHE A 316 6.44 -16.61 4.35
C PHE A 316 6.50 -15.33 5.20
N ASN A 317 6.26 -15.45 6.49
CA ASN A 317 6.43 -14.34 7.43
C ASN A 317 7.84 -14.30 8.07
N ARG A 318 8.75 -15.15 7.64
CA ARG A 318 10.16 -15.20 8.04
C ARG A 318 11.07 -15.25 6.81
N PRO A 319 12.34 -14.83 6.92
CA PRO A 319 13.31 -15.00 5.84
C PRO A 319 13.43 -16.47 5.42
N VAL A 320 13.50 -16.70 4.11
CA VAL A 320 13.61 -18.05 3.51
C VAL A 320 15.09 -18.45 3.44
N ASP A 321 15.41 -19.62 4.00
CA ASP A 321 16.74 -20.22 3.96
C ASP A 321 16.95 -21.10 2.71
N ALA A 322 18.20 -21.58 2.52
CA ALA A 322 18.57 -22.40 1.39
C ALA A 322 17.83 -23.73 1.31
N THR A 323 17.61 -24.39 2.44
CA THR A 323 16.95 -25.69 2.50
C THR A 323 15.49 -25.57 2.10
N THR A 324 14.80 -24.58 2.64
CA THR A 324 13.39 -24.27 2.29
C THR A 324 13.29 -23.94 0.80
N MET A 325 14.18 -23.07 0.28
CA MET A 325 14.18 -22.67 -1.13
C MET A 325 14.42 -23.86 -2.05
N ALA A 326 15.43 -24.68 -1.77
CA ALA A 326 15.76 -25.85 -2.57
C ALA A 326 14.59 -26.85 -2.61
N THR A 327 14.04 -27.20 -1.43
CA THR A 327 12.90 -28.14 -1.31
C THR A 327 11.68 -27.64 -2.08
N LEU A 328 11.37 -26.34 -1.97
CA LEU A 328 10.22 -25.73 -2.64
C LEU A 328 10.38 -25.78 -4.17
N LEU A 329 11.55 -25.36 -4.68
CA LEU A 329 11.81 -25.31 -6.14
C LEU A 329 11.97 -26.69 -6.79
N GLU A 330 12.34 -27.71 -6.02
CA GLU A 330 12.37 -29.11 -6.49
C GLU A 330 10.97 -29.71 -6.53
N ARG A 331 10.17 -29.45 -5.49
CA ARG A 331 8.87 -30.11 -5.28
C ARG A 331 7.78 -29.64 -6.23
N GLN A 332 7.75 -28.31 -6.55
CA GLN A 332 6.66 -27.77 -7.37
C GLN A 332 7.09 -26.64 -8.29
N PHE A 333 6.32 -26.42 -9.34
CA PHE A 333 6.36 -25.17 -10.09
C PHE A 333 5.70 -24.05 -9.26
N VAL A 334 6.39 -22.93 -9.10
CA VAL A 334 5.92 -21.74 -8.34
C VAL A 334 6.04 -20.49 -9.22
N GLU A 335 5.05 -19.63 -9.16
CA GLU A 335 5.03 -18.35 -9.89
C GLU A 335 5.72 -17.23 -9.12
N VAL A 336 5.41 -17.11 -7.84
CA VAL A 336 5.93 -16.03 -6.96
C VAL A 336 6.21 -16.59 -5.56
N ILE A 337 7.33 -16.17 -4.97
CA ILE A 337 7.65 -16.38 -3.56
C ILE A 337 7.78 -15.00 -2.91
N ILE A 338 7.16 -14.82 -1.74
CA ILE A 338 7.16 -13.56 -1.00
C ILE A 338 7.68 -13.82 0.40
N ALA A 339 8.65 -13.00 0.83
CA ALA A 339 9.22 -13.11 2.18
C ALA A 339 9.79 -11.77 2.66
N PRO A 340 10.02 -11.60 3.98
CA PRO A 340 10.78 -10.47 4.53
C PRO A 340 12.22 -10.41 4.02
N GLY A 341 12.77 -11.56 3.63
CA GLY A 341 14.14 -11.68 3.14
C GLY A 341 14.44 -13.07 2.62
N TYR A 342 15.62 -13.20 2.05
CA TYR A 342 16.18 -14.45 1.53
C TYR A 342 17.64 -14.53 1.94
N ALA A 343 18.09 -15.68 2.41
CA ALA A 343 19.51 -15.93 2.63
C ALA A 343 20.28 -15.94 1.30
N ASP A 344 21.55 -15.58 1.30
CA ASP A 344 22.34 -15.47 0.06
C ASP A 344 22.45 -16.81 -0.67
N ASP A 345 22.55 -17.91 0.07
CA ASP A 345 22.56 -19.27 -0.48
C ASP A 345 21.17 -19.68 -1.01
N ALA A 346 20.07 -19.20 -0.41
CA ALA A 346 18.72 -19.38 -0.95
C ALA A 346 18.56 -18.66 -2.31
N LEU A 347 19.10 -17.45 -2.45
CA LEU A 347 19.12 -16.74 -3.73
C LEU A 347 19.95 -17.48 -4.78
N SER A 348 21.06 -18.10 -4.37
CA SER A 348 21.89 -18.93 -5.26
C SER A 348 21.13 -20.14 -5.79
N HIS A 349 20.32 -20.82 -4.97
CA HIS A 349 19.42 -21.88 -5.41
C HIS A 349 18.34 -21.38 -6.38
N ALA A 350 17.75 -20.22 -6.06
CA ALA A 350 16.71 -19.64 -6.90
C ALA A 350 17.21 -19.19 -8.29
N ALA A 351 18.49 -18.82 -8.42
CA ALA A 351 19.10 -18.41 -9.68
C ALA A 351 18.96 -19.46 -10.79
N GLY A 352 18.94 -20.77 -10.43
CA GLY A 352 18.69 -21.88 -11.37
C GLY A 352 17.28 -21.89 -11.96
N LYS A 353 16.33 -21.19 -11.36
CA LYS A 353 14.93 -21.03 -11.79
C LYS A 353 14.63 -19.55 -12.09
N ALA A 354 15.37 -18.94 -13.00
CA ALA A 354 15.37 -17.50 -13.29
C ALA A 354 13.99 -16.88 -13.59
N ASN A 355 12.98 -17.69 -13.91
CA ASN A 355 11.62 -17.22 -14.18
C ASN A 355 10.76 -17.04 -12.92
N VAL A 356 11.13 -17.65 -11.79
CA VAL A 356 10.43 -17.53 -10.51
C VAL A 356 10.62 -16.11 -9.98
N ARG A 357 9.54 -15.48 -9.59
CA ARG A 357 9.56 -14.12 -9.06
C ARG A 357 9.76 -14.18 -7.55
N LEU A 358 10.80 -13.50 -7.09
CA LEU A 358 11.07 -13.35 -5.66
C LEU A 358 10.74 -11.91 -5.26
N LEU A 359 9.77 -11.75 -4.37
CA LEU A 359 9.37 -10.48 -3.82
C LEU A 359 9.86 -10.37 -2.38
N ARG A 360 10.65 -9.35 -2.10
CA ARG A 360 11.08 -9.02 -0.75
C ARG A 360 10.27 -7.84 -0.23
N ILE A 361 9.76 -7.96 1.00
CA ILE A 361 9.05 -6.87 1.69
C ILE A 361 9.83 -6.52 2.95
N ASP A 362 10.46 -5.36 2.95
CA ASP A 362 11.13 -4.80 4.11
C ASP A 362 10.07 -4.37 5.15
N HIS A 363 10.46 -4.31 6.43
CA HIS A 363 9.56 -3.93 7.54
C HIS A 363 8.28 -4.79 7.63
N ALA A 364 8.40 -6.09 7.37
CA ALA A 364 7.28 -7.03 7.42
C ALA A 364 6.60 -7.11 8.80
N ASP A 365 7.34 -6.79 9.85
CA ASP A 365 6.92 -6.69 11.25
C ASP A 365 6.32 -5.32 11.62
N ALA A 366 6.27 -4.36 10.67
CA ALA A 366 5.65 -3.08 10.93
C ALA A 366 4.17 -3.24 11.31
N ALA A 367 3.75 -2.53 12.34
CA ALA A 367 2.36 -2.50 12.75
C ALA A 367 1.47 -2.03 11.59
N ARG A 368 0.32 -2.70 11.44
CA ARG A 368 -0.68 -2.24 10.47
C ARG A 368 -1.23 -0.89 10.90
N PRO A 369 -1.53 0.03 9.97
CA PRO A 369 -2.23 1.26 10.30
C PRO A 369 -3.52 0.95 11.05
N ALA A 370 -3.85 1.73 12.08
CA ALA A 370 -5.10 1.55 12.84
C ALA A 370 -6.34 1.66 11.94
N PHE A 371 -6.23 2.46 10.88
CA PHE A 371 -7.27 2.62 9.88
C PHE A 371 -6.67 2.37 8.49
N PHE A 372 -7.24 1.41 7.80
CA PHE A 372 -7.01 1.15 6.39
C PHE A 372 -8.36 1.06 5.70
N ILE A 373 -8.52 1.79 4.60
CA ILE A 373 -9.77 1.77 3.82
C ILE A 373 -9.61 0.74 2.70
N ASP A 374 -10.47 -0.25 2.73
CA ASP A 374 -10.64 -1.22 1.64
C ASP A 374 -11.61 -0.64 0.60
N ILE A 375 -11.22 -0.71 -0.68
CA ILE A 375 -11.94 -0.10 -1.79
C ILE A 375 -12.29 -1.16 -2.84
N LYS A 376 -13.58 -1.30 -3.12
CA LYS A 376 -14.07 -2.15 -4.21
C LYS A 376 -14.73 -1.32 -5.29
N ARG A 377 -14.23 -1.43 -6.52
CA ARG A 377 -14.85 -0.78 -7.67
C ARG A 377 -16.18 -1.43 -8.02
N VAL A 378 -17.24 -0.63 -8.17
CA VAL A 378 -18.57 -1.07 -8.60
C VAL A 378 -19.04 -0.16 -9.72
N ASN A 379 -18.89 -0.64 -10.96
CA ASN A 379 -19.18 0.14 -12.17
C ASN A 379 -18.55 1.55 -12.10
N SER A 380 -19.39 2.61 -12.00
CA SER A 380 -18.98 4.02 -11.91
C SER A 380 -18.81 4.51 -10.46
N GLY A 381 -18.95 3.65 -9.46
CA GLY A 381 -18.86 4.00 -8.04
C GLY A 381 -17.76 3.23 -7.31
N LEU A 382 -17.62 3.54 -6.02
CA LEU A 382 -16.73 2.86 -5.08
C LEU A 382 -17.55 2.44 -3.87
N LEU A 383 -17.36 1.20 -3.43
CA LEU A 383 -17.67 0.80 -2.07
C LEU A 383 -16.39 0.98 -1.25
N MET A 384 -16.50 1.72 -0.17
CA MET A 384 -15.40 2.00 0.75
C MET A 384 -15.79 1.52 2.14
N GLN A 385 -14.92 0.77 2.80
CA GLN A 385 -15.12 0.26 4.14
C GLN A 385 -13.81 0.27 4.91
N THR A 386 -13.86 0.18 6.24
CA THR A 386 -12.67 -0.13 7.01
C THR A 386 -12.23 -1.56 6.72
N ALA A 387 -10.93 -1.78 6.55
CA ALA A 387 -10.41 -3.13 6.38
C ALA A 387 -10.73 -4.00 7.61
N ASP A 388 -11.00 -5.27 7.38
CA ASP A 388 -11.21 -6.24 8.45
C ASP A 388 -9.88 -6.57 9.14
N GLN A 389 -9.56 -5.80 10.19
CA GLN A 389 -8.35 -5.99 11.00
C GLN A 389 -8.64 -6.66 12.35
N HIS A 390 -9.91 -7.05 12.58
CA HIS A 390 -10.28 -7.61 13.87
C HIS A 390 -9.60 -8.97 14.11
N ALA A 391 -8.97 -9.11 15.27
CA ALA A 391 -8.39 -10.36 15.76
C ALA A 391 -9.17 -10.82 17.00
N VAL A 392 -9.51 -12.09 17.05
CA VAL A 392 -10.22 -12.70 18.18
C VAL A 392 -9.20 -13.40 19.06
N SER A 393 -9.16 -13.05 20.36
CA SER A 393 -8.35 -13.75 21.36
C SER A 393 -9.15 -14.93 21.95
N ARG A 394 -8.43 -15.87 22.57
CA ARG A 394 -9.03 -17.01 23.25
C ARG A 394 -10.07 -16.58 24.32
N ASP A 395 -9.76 -15.53 25.08
CA ASP A 395 -10.62 -15.04 26.15
C ASP A 395 -11.93 -14.40 25.65
N ALA A 396 -11.97 -14.00 24.38
CA ALA A 396 -13.16 -13.47 23.72
C ALA A 396 -14.09 -14.58 23.20
N LEU A 397 -13.63 -15.82 23.16
CA LEU A 397 -14.43 -16.95 22.69
C LEU A 397 -15.42 -17.42 23.75
N ARG A 398 -16.65 -17.63 23.34
CA ARG A 398 -17.70 -18.19 24.21
C ARG A 398 -17.96 -19.65 23.88
N VAL A 399 -17.65 -20.56 24.79
CA VAL A 399 -18.05 -21.96 24.69
C VAL A 399 -19.56 -22.05 24.85
N VAL A 400 -20.25 -22.67 23.89
CA VAL A 400 -21.73 -22.74 23.86
C VAL A 400 -22.28 -24.15 23.98
N THR A 401 -21.44 -25.17 23.88
CA THR A 401 -21.79 -26.59 24.02
C THR A 401 -21.42 -27.13 25.41
N ARG A 402 -21.97 -28.29 25.76
CA ARG A 402 -21.68 -29.01 27.01
C ARG A 402 -20.21 -29.45 27.08
N VAL A 403 -19.64 -29.87 25.94
CA VAL A 403 -18.23 -30.21 25.82
C VAL A 403 -17.46 -28.93 25.46
N ALA A 404 -16.41 -28.63 26.21
CA ALA A 404 -15.50 -27.55 25.90
C ALA A 404 -14.33 -28.07 25.03
N PRO A 405 -13.77 -27.24 24.14
CA PRO A 405 -12.55 -27.61 23.42
C PRO A 405 -11.39 -27.82 24.39
N THR A 406 -10.49 -28.75 24.07
CA THR A 406 -9.18 -28.86 24.73
C THR A 406 -8.28 -27.68 24.36
N ASP A 407 -7.15 -27.48 25.08
CA ASP A 407 -6.20 -26.40 24.77
C ASP A 407 -5.66 -26.51 23.34
N ALA A 408 -5.31 -27.70 22.89
CA ALA A 408 -4.87 -27.94 21.51
C ALA A 408 -5.96 -27.62 20.49
N GLN A 409 -7.22 -27.97 20.78
CA GLN A 409 -8.35 -27.61 19.92
C GLN A 409 -8.60 -26.09 19.89
N PHE A 410 -8.40 -25.36 21.01
CA PHE A 410 -8.49 -23.91 21.00
C PHE A 410 -7.42 -23.29 20.09
N ASP A 411 -6.19 -23.77 20.12
CA ASP A 411 -5.11 -23.29 19.24
C ASP A 411 -5.46 -23.55 17.76
N ASP A 412 -5.95 -24.74 17.45
CA ASP A 412 -6.39 -25.10 16.10
C ASP A 412 -7.62 -24.29 15.62
N LEU A 413 -8.59 -24.05 16.51
CA LEU A 413 -9.79 -23.23 16.21
C LEU A 413 -9.39 -21.78 15.88
N LEU A 414 -8.52 -21.18 16.68
CA LEU A 414 -8.04 -19.82 16.43
C LEU A 414 -7.21 -19.75 15.13
N PHE A 415 -6.36 -20.73 14.88
CA PHE A 415 -5.62 -20.84 13.63
C PHE A 415 -6.59 -20.95 12.43
N ALA A 416 -7.56 -21.87 12.48
CA ALA A 416 -8.54 -22.06 11.41
C ALA A 416 -9.39 -20.81 11.20
N TRP A 417 -9.72 -20.08 12.27
CA TRP A 417 -10.43 -18.81 12.22
C TRP A 417 -9.64 -17.71 11.49
N GLN A 418 -8.36 -17.58 11.81
CA GLN A 418 -7.45 -16.66 11.11
C GLN A 418 -7.35 -16.98 9.63
N VAL A 419 -7.30 -18.26 9.24
CA VAL A 419 -7.29 -18.68 7.84
C VAL A 419 -8.64 -18.37 7.16
N ALA A 420 -9.77 -18.68 7.82
CA ALA A 420 -11.10 -18.51 7.26
C ALA A 420 -11.38 -17.05 6.83
N LYS A 421 -10.83 -16.07 7.54
CA LYS A 421 -10.86 -14.65 7.20
C LYS A 421 -10.33 -14.33 5.79
N PHE A 422 -9.42 -15.15 5.25
CA PHE A 422 -8.80 -14.94 3.94
C PHE A 422 -9.36 -15.86 2.85
N VAL A 423 -10.31 -16.72 3.18
CA VAL A 423 -10.99 -17.61 2.24
C VAL A 423 -12.27 -16.95 1.73
N LYS A 424 -12.51 -17.03 0.42
CA LYS A 424 -13.75 -16.49 -0.19
C LYS A 424 -14.98 -17.17 0.34
N SER A 425 -15.99 -16.35 0.70
CA SER A 425 -17.28 -16.82 1.25
C SER A 425 -18.09 -17.65 0.22
N ASN A 426 -18.87 -18.65 0.66
CA ASN A 426 -18.87 -19.18 2.02
C ASN A 426 -17.59 -19.98 2.26
N ALA A 427 -16.92 -19.71 3.38
CA ALA A 427 -15.65 -20.33 3.70
C ALA A 427 -15.79 -21.39 4.81
N ILE A 428 -15.25 -22.57 4.57
CA ILE A 428 -15.05 -23.63 5.56
C ILE A 428 -13.57 -24.02 5.55
N VAL A 429 -12.95 -24.00 6.73
CA VAL A 429 -11.56 -24.42 6.93
C VAL A 429 -11.49 -25.52 7.96
N TYR A 430 -10.94 -26.66 7.57
CA TYR A 430 -10.58 -27.74 8.50
C TYR A 430 -9.10 -27.61 8.87
N ALA A 431 -8.81 -27.72 10.15
CA ALA A 431 -7.44 -27.61 10.66
C ALA A 431 -7.15 -28.60 11.78
N LYS A 432 -5.87 -28.95 11.90
CA LYS A 432 -5.32 -29.78 12.98
C LYS A 432 -3.83 -29.50 13.11
N ASP A 433 -3.33 -29.42 14.32
CA ASP A 433 -1.91 -29.15 14.63
C ASP A 433 -1.43 -27.86 13.95
N ARG A 434 -2.25 -26.81 13.99
CA ARG A 434 -2.05 -25.48 13.35
C ARG A 434 -1.64 -25.55 11.87
N ARG A 435 -2.24 -26.50 11.13
CA ARG A 435 -2.18 -26.59 9.67
C ARG A 435 -3.56 -26.87 9.10
N THR A 436 -3.81 -26.39 7.93
CA THR A 436 -5.04 -26.71 7.19
C THR A 436 -5.04 -28.19 6.76
N ILE A 437 -6.21 -28.80 6.88
CA ILE A 437 -6.45 -30.18 6.43
C ILE A 437 -7.25 -30.16 5.13
N GLY A 438 -8.18 -29.24 5.00
CA GLY A 438 -8.98 -29.03 3.81
C GLY A 438 -9.68 -27.69 3.84
N ILE A 439 -9.83 -27.06 2.67
CA ILE A 439 -10.43 -25.73 2.53
C ILE A 439 -11.53 -25.80 1.45
N GLY A 440 -12.73 -25.35 1.83
CA GLY A 440 -13.85 -25.12 0.92
C GLY A 440 -14.11 -23.63 0.77
N ALA A 441 -13.94 -23.09 -0.42
CA ALA A 441 -13.98 -21.67 -0.71
C ALA A 441 -14.99 -21.32 -1.78
N GLY A 442 -15.58 -20.10 -1.69
CA GLY A 442 -16.31 -19.47 -2.79
C GLY A 442 -17.61 -20.15 -3.21
N GLN A 443 -18.26 -20.90 -2.30
CA GLN A 443 -19.49 -21.60 -2.62
C GLN A 443 -20.73 -20.85 -2.14
N MET A 444 -21.83 -20.95 -2.92
CA MET A 444 -23.10 -20.35 -2.56
C MET A 444 -23.77 -21.08 -1.37
N SER A 445 -23.34 -22.30 -1.05
CA SER A 445 -23.84 -23.10 0.07
C SER A 445 -22.68 -23.50 1.00
N ARG A 446 -22.82 -23.20 2.31
CA ARG A 446 -21.84 -23.57 3.33
C ARG A 446 -21.65 -25.10 3.44
N VAL A 447 -22.73 -25.86 3.28
CA VAL A 447 -22.67 -27.33 3.25
C VAL A 447 -21.84 -27.84 2.07
N VAL A 448 -21.92 -27.18 0.90
CA VAL A 448 -21.07 -27.53 -0.25
C VAL A 448 -19.60 -27.21 0.04
N SER A 449 -19.30 -26.06 0.65
CA SER A 449 -17.93 -25.75 1.09
C SER A 449 -17.38 -26.81 2.06
N ALA A 450 -18.19 -27.26 3.01
CA ALA A 450 -17.78 -28.33 3.93
C ALA A 450 -17.47 -29.63 3.19
N LYS A 451 -18.29 -30.02 2.22
CA LYS A 451 -18.04 -31.22 1.39
C LYS A 451 -16.78 -31.09 0.55
N ILE A 452 -16.51 -29.91 -0.01
CA ILE A 452 -15.28 -29.65 -0.77
C ILE A 452 -14.06 -29.78 0.14
N ALA A 453 -14.12 -29.25 1.36
CA ALA A 453 -13.02 -29.36 2.33
C ALA A 453 -12.72 -30.83 2.69
N VAL A 454 -13.76 -31.69 2.85
CA VAL A 454 -13.58 -33.15 3.03
C VAL A 454 -12.94 -33.79 1.79
N LEU A 455 -13.49 -33.50 0.60
CA LEU A 455 -12.97 -34.05 -0.66
C LEU A 455 -11.48 -33.72 -0.83
N LYS A 456 -11.07 -32.48 -0.55
CA LYS A 456 -9.68 -32.06 -0.66
C LYS A 456 -8.78 -32.76 0.37
N ALA A 457 -9.26 -32.95 1.58
CA ALA A 457 -8.54 -33.70 2.62
C ALA A 457 -8.34 -35.17 2.18
N ASP A 458 -9.39 -35.81 1.66
CA ASP A 458 -9.34 -37.21 1.18
C ASP A 458 -8.37 -37.35 -0.01
N GLU A 459 -8.41 -36.44 -0.99
CA GLU A 459 -7.48 -36.41 -2.11
C GLU A 459 -6.01 -36.26 -1.66
N ALA A 460 -5.77 -35.49 -0.61
CA ALA A 460 -4.44 -35.28 -0.02
C ALA A 460 -4.03 -36.40 0.95
N GLY A 461 -4.91 -37.35 1.26
CA GLY A 461 -4.67 -38.42 2.25
C GLY A 461 -4.57 -37.91 3.69
N LEU A 462 -5.16 -36.75 3.98
CA LEU A 462 -5.15 -36.14 5.31
C LEU A 462 -6.39 -36.55 6.12
N PRO A 463 -6.23 -37.06 7.36
CA PRO A 463 -7.36 -37.49 8.17
C PRO A 463 -8.15 -36.29 8.69
N VAL A 464 -9.45 -36.20 8.35
CA VAL A 464 -10.37 -35.19 8.88
C VAL A 464 -10.78 -35.51 10.31
N ALA A 465 -10.77 -36.78 10.70
CA ALA A 465 -11.16 -37.22 12.03
C ALA A 465 -10.30 -36.56 13.13
N GLY A 466 -10.98 -35.94 14.09
CA GLY A 466 -10.38 -35.21 15.20
C GLY A 466 -9.85 -33.82 14.83
N ALA A 467 -10.07 -33.35 13.59
CA ALA A 467 -9.78 -31.97 13.20
C ALA A 467 -10.85 -31.00 13.73
N VAL A 468 -10.54 -29.71 13.67
CA VAL A 468 -11.48 -28.64 13.97
C VAL A 468 -12.00 -27.98 12.69
N MET A 469 -13.14 -27.28 12.78
CA MET A 469 -13.76 -26.57 11.69
C MET A 469 -13.95 -25.10 12.03
N ALA A 470 -13.53 -24.19 11.14
CA ALA A 470 -13.93 -22.78 11.16
C ALA A 470 -14.92 -22.49 10.03
N SER A 471 -15.94 -21.67 10.34
CA SER A 471 -16.89 -21.14 9.37
C SER A 471 -16.90 -19.61 9.45
N ASP A 472 -16.74 -18.91 8.34
CA ASP A 472 -16.70 -17.46 8.22
C ASP A 472 -17.96 -16.74 8.70
N ALA A 473 -19.10 -17.46 8.77
CA ALA A 473 -20.37 -17.00 9.30
C ALA A 473 -21.16 -18.12 10.02
N PHE A 474 -22.29 -17.77 10.63
CA PHE A 474 -23.12 -18.72 11.37
C PHE A 474 -23.72 -19.81 10.49
N PHE A 475 -24.05 -20.95 11.10
CA PHE A 475 -24.84 -22.00 10.45
C PHE A 475 -26.33 -21.66 10.57
N PRO A 476 -27.07 -21.55 9.45
CA PRO A 476 -28.51 -21.27 9.48
C PRO A 476 -29.34 -22.48 9.91
N PHE A 477 -28.80 -23.71 9.79
CA PHE A 477 -29.46 -24.97 10.09
C PHE A 477 -28.44 -25.97 10.63
N ARG A 478 -28.93 -27.03 11.28
CA ARG A 478 -28.11 -28.10 11.86
C ARG A 478 -27.34 -28.96 10.83
N ASP A 479 -27.77 -28.98 9.57
CA ASP A 479 -27.22 -29.82 8.49
C ASP A 479 -25.71 -29.63 8.29
N GLY A 480 -25.21 -28.42 8.47
CA GLY A 480 -23.77 -28.14 8.42
C GLY A 480 -23.00 -28.80 9.57
N ILE A 481 -23.59 -28.86 10.77
CA ILE A 481 -22.98 -29.52 11.93
C ILE A 481 -23.09 -31.04 11.80
N ASP A 482 -24.23 -31.57 11.34
CA ASP A 482 -24.41 -32.99 11.11
C ASP A 482 -23.39 -33.51 10.05
N ALA A 483 -23.16 -32.72 8.98
CA ALA A 483 -22.15 -33.05 7.97
C ALA A 483 -20.72 -33.00 8.54
N ALA A 484 -20.40 -32.03 9.38
CA ALA A 484 -19.10 -31.94 10.05
C ALA A 484 -18.86 -33.12 11.01
N ALA A 485 -19.88 -33.49 11.79
CA ALA A 485 -19.84 -34.65 12.67
C ALA A 485 -19.62 -35.97 11.91
N ALA A 486 -20.33 -36.14 10.76
CA ALA A 486 -20.16 -37.31 9.89
C ALA A 486 -18.74 -37.38 9.28
N ALA A 487 -18.07 -36.25 9.07
CA ALA A 487 -16.68 -36.19 8.66
C ALA A 487 -15.67 -36.41 9.79
N GLY A 488 -16.13 -36.45 11.07
CA GLY A 488 -15.29 -36.67 12.23
C GLY A 488 -14.68 -35.39 12.85
N ILE A 489 -15.25 -34.23 12.55
CA ILE A 489 -14.85 -32.96 13.16
C ILE A 489 -15.15 -32.98 14.68
N ALA A 490 -14.16 -32.59 15.50
CA ALA A 490 -14.24 -32.64 16.93
C ALA A 490 -14.67 -31.31 17.58
N ALA A 491 -14.37 -30.16 16.94
CA ALA A 491 -14.73 -28.85 17.46
C ALA A 491 -14.99 -27.84 16.32
N VAL A 492 -15.82 -26.86 16.61
CA VAL A 492 -16.27 -25.83 15.64
C VAL A 492 -16.09 -24.43 16.22
N ILE A 493 -15.61 -23.50 15.38
CA ILE A 493 -15.60 -22.06 15.63
C ILE A 493 -16.47 -21.35 14.57
N GLN A 494 -17.37 -20.50 15.03
CA GLN A 494 -18.25 -19.71 14.20
C GLN A 494 -18.73 -18.45 14.94
N PRO A 495 -19.31 -17.44 14.25
CA PRO A 495 -19.78 -16.21 14.92
C PRO A 495 -20.95 -16.41 15.87
N GLY A 496 -21.87 -17.32 15.60
CA GLY A 496 -23.20 -17.32 16.21
C GLY A 496 -24.06 -16.16 15.68
N GLY A 497 -25.23 -15.95 16.30
CA GLY A 497 -26.17 -14.90 15.94
C GLY A 497 -27.27 -15.33 14.95
N SER A 498 -27.42 -16.62 14.69
CA SER A 498 -28.55 -17.18 13.96
C SER A 498 -29.80 -17.27 14.88
N LEU A 499 -30.98 -17.07 14.30
CA LEU A 499 -32.26 -17.39 14.99
C LEU A 499 -32.34 -18.87 15.40
N ARG A 500 -31.55 -19.74 14.80
CA ARG A 500 -31.50 -21.17 15.04
C ARG A 500 -30.24 -21.63 15.79
N ASP A 501 -29.54 -20.76 16.47
CA ASP A 501 -28.36 -21.11 17.26
C ASP A 501 -28.63 -22.24 18.24
N ALA A 502 -29.81 -22.22 18.89
CA ALA A 502 -30.22 -23.27 19.84
C ALA A 502 -30.31 -24.67 19.16
N GLU A 503 -30.81 -24.74 17.92
CA GLU A 503 -30.88 -25.97 17.13
C GLU A 503 -29.47 -26.46 16.76
N VAL A 504 -28.58 -25.55 16.32
CA VAL A 504 -27.21 -25.80 15.91
C VAL A 504 -26.38 -26.29 17.11
N ILE A 505 -26.50 -25.64 18.28
CA ILE A 505 -25.84 -26.05 19.53
C ILE A 505 -26.34 -27.43 19.97
N THR A 506 -27.65 -27.68 19.91
CA THR A 506 -28.24 -28.98 20.27
C THR A 506 -27.70 -30.11 19.38
N ALA A 507 -27.50 -29.85 18.07
CA ALA A 507 -26.91 -30.82 17.17
C ALA A 507 -25.44 -31.10 17.52
N ALA A 508 -24.63 -30.07 17.81
CA ALA A 508 -23.25 -30.22 18.24
C ALA A 508 -23.17 -31.04 19.55
N ASP A 509 -24.02 -30.73 20.53
CA ASP A 509 -24.11 -31.47 21.79
C ASP A 509 -24.51 -32.94 21.60
N ALA A 510 -25.40 -33.23 20.65
CA ALA A 510 -25.84 -34.59 20.34
C ALA A 510 -24.69 -35.43 19.73
N HIS A 511 -23.78 -34.80 18.99
CA HIS A 511 -22.58 -35.41 18.43
C HIS A 511 -21.37 -35.40 19.37
N GLY A 512 -21.48 -34.83 20.57
CA GLY A 512 -20.36 -34.68 21.51
C GLY A 512 -19.27 -33.71 20.99
N MET A 513 -19.63 -32.82 20.07
CA MET A 513 -18.75 -31.86 19.42
C MET A 513 -18.68 -30.57 20.25
N ALA A 514 -17.48 -30.03 20.47
CA ALA A 514 -17.29 -28.72 21.09
C ALA A 514 -17.63 -27.61 20.09
N MET A 515 -18.21 -26.49 20.59
CA MET A 515 -18.46 -25.32 19.76
C MET A 515 -18.17 -24.03 20.51
N VAL A 516 -17.50 -23.10 19.82
CA VAL A 516 -17.25 -21.75 20.32
C VAL A 516 -17.79 -20.70 19.37
N PHE A 517 -18.30 -19.60 19.95
CA PHE A 517 -18.76 -18.43 19.23
C PHE A 517 -17.78 -17.29 19.37
N THR A 518 -17.51 -16.59 18.24
CA THR A 518 -16.65 -15.40 18.18
C THR A 518 -17.43 -14.09 18.33
N GLY A 519 -18.74 -14.09 18.04
CA GLY A 519 -19.57 -12.88 17.94
C GLY A 519 -19.28 -12.01 16.71
N ILE A 520 -18.33 -12.38 15.87
CA ILE A 520 -17.84 -11.60 14.72
C ILE A 520 -17.75 -12.52 13.51
N ARG A 521 -18.21 -12.05 12.35
CA ARG A 521 -18.07 -12.77 11.07
C ARG A 521 -16.96 -12.15 10.21
N HIS A 522 -16.40 -12.95 9.29
CA HIS A 522 -15.36 -12.53 8.35
C HIS A 522 -15.76 -12.86 6.91
N PHE A 523 -16.75 -12.16 6.35
CA PHE A 523 -17.08 -12.33 4.95
C PHE A 523 -16.01 -11.70 4.03
N ARG A 524 -15.62 -12.43 2.99
CA ARG A 524 -14.71 -11.98 1.94
C ARG A 524 -15.26 -12.37 0.57
N HIS A 525 -15.62 -11.40 -0.26
CA HIS A 525 -16.18 -11.61 -1.61
C HIS A 525 -15.24 -11.14 -2.71
#